data_d3cdee37d8ab5fa620bfbe29cf3f69bb
#
_entry.id   d3cdee37d8ab5fa620bfbe29cf3f69bb
#
_cell.length_a   1.000
_cell.length_b   1.000
_cell.length_c   1.000
_cell.angle_alpha   90.00
_cell.angle_beta   90.00
_cell.angle_gamma   90.00
#
_symmetry.space_group_name_H-M   'P 1'
#
loop_
_entity.id
_entity.type
_entity.pdbx_description
1 polymer ?
#
loop_
_entity_poly.entity_id
_entity_poly.type
_entity_poly.pdbx_seq_one_letter_code
_entity_poly.pdbx_strand_id
1 'polypeptide(L)'
;MKTITPMKRAACSWATLLLLCSANLSSQSLFVGGNGLYSAFNYSVNGNGESIQGQSQIWISPTVGFEFPASEKLHAGMKADYVVLSEGLELFDGYYFDYTFGRLNTYLCYQIIHMLDVRLGMPVAYAIEARQYNNYGELDLISEGNVPSLLFGASVELGYAIPMGEKFELQIHTGYSQFLNSLDTDLNQRLTPYSYVFNAQLHYHF
;
A
#
# COMPACT_ATOMS: atom_id res chain seq x y z
N MET A 1 27.20 -11.78 -29.30
CA MET A 1 25.87 -11.24 -28.98
C MET A 1 25.81 -10.91 -27.48
N LYS A 2 25.78 -9.63 -27.10
CA LYS A 2 25.68 -9.24 -25.68
C LYS A 2 24.22 -9.37 -25.27
N THR A 3 23.90 -10.32 -24.39
CA THR A 3 22.60 -10.49 -23.78
C THR A 3 22.29 -9.26 -22.92
N ILE A 4 21.29 -8.49 -23.31
CA ILE A 4 20.78 -7.35 -22.53
C ILE A 4 20.12 -7.94 -21.28
N THR A 5 20.68 -7.63 -20.11
CA THR A 5 20.17 -8.10 -18.81
C THR A 5 18.71 -7.71 -18.61
N PRO A 6 17.87 -8.56 -17.99
CA PRO A 6 16.42 -8.32 -17.81
C PRO A 6 16.12 -7.00 -17.08
N MET A 7 17.02 -6.54 -16.23
CA MET A 7 16.91 -5.25 -15.52
C MET A 7 16.88 -4.03 -16.46
N LYS A 8 17.63 -4.05 -17.58
CA LYS A 8 17.61 -2.97 -18.58
C LYS A 8 16.30 -2.92 -19.37
N ARG A 9 15.66 -4.08 -19.58
CA ARG A 9 14.34 -4.14 -20.26
C ARG A 9 13.23 -3.58 -19.38
N ALA A 10 13.23 -3.86 -18.08
CA ALA A 10 12.28 -3.30 -17.15
C ALA A 10 12.40 -1.77 -17.05
N ALA A 11 13.62 -1.24 -16.91
CA ALA A 11 13.86 0.20 -16.86
C ALA A 11 13.41 0.93 -18.14
N CYS A 12 13.60 0.32 -19.32
CA CYS A 12 13.14 0.88 -20.60
C CYS A 12 11.61 0.90 -20.70
N SER A 13 10.91 -0.13 -20.18
CA SER A 13 9.45 -0.17 -20.16
C SER A 13 8.85 0.93 -19.25
N TRP A 14 9.46 1.17 -18.10
CA TRP A 14 9.03 2.23 -17.18
C TRP A 14 9.28 3.63 -17.76
N ALA A 15 10.42 3.85 -18.43
CA ALA A 15 10.71 5.12 -19.10
C ALA A 15 9.75 5.39 -20.26
N THR A 16 9.36 4.37 -21.01
CA THR A 16 8.38 4.49 -22.10
C THR A 16 6.98 4.75 -21.55
N LEU A 17 6.58 4.14 -20.45
CA LEU A 17 5.32 4.42 -19.77
C LEU A 17 5.27 5.87 -19.27
N LEU A 18 6.34 6.35 -18.64
CA LEU A 18 6.45 7.73 -18.17
C LEU A 18 6.44 8.76 -19.33
N LEU A 19 7.05 8.44 -20.48
CA LEU A 19 7.04 9.28 -21.67
C LEU A 19 5.67 9.31 -22.36
N LEU A 20 4.92 8.20 -22.37
CA LEU A 20 3.55 8.17 -22.88
C LEU A 20 2.60 8.98 -21.99
N CYS A 21 2.86 9.05 -20.68
CA CYS A 21 2.11 9.85 -19.72
C CYS A 21 2.34 11.36 -19.89
N SER A 22 3.49 11.78 -20.42
CA SER A 22 3.80 13.21 -20.61
C SER A 22 3.09 13.87 -21.80
N ALA A 23 2.46 13.10 -22.68
CA ALA A 23 1.87 13.62 -23.93
C ALA A 23 0.49 14.29 -23.74
N ASN A 24 -0.20 14.07 -22.61
CA ASN A 24 -1.52 14.66 -22.32
C ASN A 24 -1.54 15.28 -20.91
N LEU A 25 -0.80 16.38 -20.72
CA LEU A 25 -0.75 17.09 -19.43
C LEU A 25 -2.09 17.71 -18.99
N SER A 26 -3.02 17.92 -19.91
CA SER A 26 -4.27 18.65 -19.67
C SER A 26 -5.37 17.85 -18.94
N SER A 27 -5.13 16.61 -18.57
CA SER A 27 -6.11 15.77 -17.88
C SER A 27 -5.52 14.96 -16.72
N GLN A 28 -4.35 15.36 -16.24
CA GLN A 28 -3.71 14.75 -15.07
C GLN A 28 -4.26 15.35 -13.78
N SER A 29 -4.31 14.58 -12.73
CA SER A 29 -4.60 15.09 -11.40
C SER A 29 -3.48 14.77 -10.43
N LEU A 30 -3.19 15.74 -9.56
CA LEU A 30 -2.37 15.55 -8.36
C LEU A 30 -3.32 15.50 -7.17
N PHE A 31 -3.07 14.64 -6.23
CA PHE A 31 -3.88 14.58 -5.03
C PHE A 31 -3.06 14.50 -3.75
N VAL A 32 -3.66 15.00 -2.69
CA VAL A 32 -3.21 14.86 -1.31
C VAL A 32 -4.38 14.41 -0.45
N GLY A 33 -4.11 13.66 0.59
CA GLY A 33 -5.18 13.18 1.44
C GLY A 33 -4.72 12.46 2.68
N GLY A 34 -5.64 11.73 3.29
CA GLY A 34 -5.39 10.87 4.44
C GLY A 34 -5.90 9.45 4.21
N ASN A 35 -5.13 8.50 4.66
CA ASN A 35 -5.47 7.09 4.74
C ASN A 35 -5.81 6.72 6.18
N GLY A 36 -7.02 6.25 6.44
CA GLY A 36 -7.35 5.49 7.63
C GLY A 36 -7.10 4.01 7.36
N LEU A 37 -6.29 3.38 8.18
CA LEU A 37 -5.93 1.97 8.04
C LEU A 37 -6.37 1.21 9.28
N TYR A 38 -7.13 0.16 9.06
CA TYR A 38 -7.38 -0.88 10.05
C TYR A 38 -6.60 -2.10 9.62
N SER A 39 -5.48 -2.36 10.31
CA SER A 39 -4.55 -3.40 9.91
C SER A 39 -4.59 -4.60 10.84
N ALA A 40 -4.39 -5.79 10.29
CA ALA A 40 -4.30 -7.04 11.01
C ALA A 40 -3.35 -8.01 10.29
N PHE A 41 -3.10 -9.15 10.91
CA PHE A 41 -2.24 -10.18 10.35
C PHE A 41 -2.95 -11.52 10.25
N ASN A 42 -2.74 -12.22 9.16
CA ASN A 42 -2.96 -13.65 9.09
C ASN A 42 -1.71 -14.33 9.64
N TYR A 43 -1.89 -15.09 10.70
CA TYR A 43 -0.83 -15.80 11.38
C TYR A 43 -0.84 -17.28 11.00
N SER A 44 0.32 -17.85 10.75
CA SER A 44 0.46 -19.27 10.47
C SER A 44 1.67 -19.83 11.21
N VAL A 45 1.45 -20.89 11.98
CA VAL A 45 2.48 -21.69 12.64
C VAL A 45 2.50 -23.07 12.00
N ASN A 46 3.65 -23.51 11.49
CA ASN A 46 3.82 -24.84 10.89
C ASN A 46 2.75 -25.19 9.83
N GLY A 47 2.22 -24.20 9.11
CA GLY A 47 1.21 -24.37 8.08
C GLY A 47 -0.24 -24.40 8.57
N ASN A 48 -0.51 -24.34 9.86
CA ASN A 48 -1.84 -24.16 10.43
C ASN A 48 -2.11 -22.67 10.58
N GLY A 49 -3.03 -22.13 9.78
CA GLY A 49 -3.38 -20.72 9.82
C GLY A 49 -4.39 -20.40 10.90
N GLU A 50 -4.07 -19.43 11.73
CA GLU A 50 -5.02 -18.74 12.61
C GLU A 50 -5.03 -17.26 12.26
N SER A 51 -6.21 -16.64 12.26
CA SER A 51 -6.31 -15.19 12.09
C SER A 51 -6.16 -14.53 13.45
N ILE A 52 -5.04 -13.86 13.68
CA ILE A 52 -4.87 -13.03 14.84
C ILE A 52 -5.31 -11.62 14.45
N GLN A 53 -6.43 -11.19 15.00
CA GLN A 53 -6.78 -9.78 15.01
C GLN A 53 -5.88 -9.10 16.04
N GLY A 54 -4.86 -8.41 15.56
CA GLY A 54 -4.10 -7.52 16.41
C GLY A 54 -5.03 -6.49 17.05
N GLN A 55 -4.59 -5.85 18.13
CA GLN A 55 -5.34 -4.71 18.68
C GLN A 55 -5.48 -3.69 17.56
N SER A 56 -6.71 -3.57 17.09
CA SER A 56 -7.08 -2.76 15.94
C SER A 56 -6.95 -1.28 16.27
N GLN A 57 -5.84 -0.70 15.88
CA GLN A 57 -5.70 0.75 15.91
C GLN A 57 -6.00 1.30 14.51
N ILE A 58 -6.83 2.33 14.46
CA ILE A 58 -7.06 3.09 13.24
C ILE A 58 -5.93 4.11 13.16
N TRP A 59 -5.04 3.93 12.19
CA TRP A 59 -3.98 4.89 11.89
C TRP A 59 -4.41 5.82 10.76
N ILE A 60 -4.13 7.10 10.94
CA ILE A 60 -4.28 8.10 9.88
C ILE A 60 -2.90 8.42 9.33
N SER A 61 -2.69 8.11 8.07
CA SER A 61 -1.44 8.35 7.36
C SER A 61 -1.66 9.37 6.25
N PRO A 62 -0.77 10.35 6.09
CA PRO A 62 -0.84 11.22 4.92
C PRO A 62 -0.60 10.43 3.65
N THR A 63 -1.30 10.79 2.58
CA THR A 63 -1.12 10.23 1.26
C THR A 63 -0.95 11.32 0.22
N VAL A 64 -0.08 11.07 -0.74
CA VAL A 64 0.13 11.92 -1.91
C VAL A 64 0.23 11.05 -3.14
N GLY A 65 -0.28 11.54 -4.25
CA GLY A 65 -0.19 10.78 -5.49
C GLY A 65 -0.62 11.58 -6.71
N PHE A 66 -0.59 10.89 -7.83
CA PHE A 66 -1.03 11.42 -9.10
C PHE A 66 -1.82 10.36 -9.87
N GLU A 67 -2.70 10.84 -10.74
CA GLU A 67 -3.53 10.04 -11.60
C GLU A 67 -3.55 10.64 -12.99
N PHE A 68 -3.57 9.80 -14.01
CA PHE A 68 -3.62 10.20 -15.41
C PHE A 68 -4.61 9.30 -16.16
N PRO A 69 -5.39 9.87 -17.09
CA PRO A 69 -6.33 9.09 -17.88
C PRO A 69 -5.59 8.22 -18.90
N ALA A 70 -5.93 6.95 -18.94
CA ALA A 70 -5.54 6.01 -19.98
C ALA A 70 -6.61 5.93 -21.07
N SER A 71 -7.89 6.15 -20.72
CA SER A 71 -9.04 6.31 -21.62
C SER A 71 -10.14 7.09 -20.91
N GLU A 72 -11.30 7.29 -21.56
CA GLU A 72 -12.44 8.01 -20.98
C GLU A 72 -12.91 7.46 -19.61
N LYS A 73 -12.75 6.14 -19.38
CA LYS A 73 -13.19 5.47 -18.14
C LYS A 73 -12.08 4.81 -17.37
N LEU A 74 -10.87 4.76 -17.93
CA LEU A 74 -9.74 4.07 -17.30
C LEU A 74 -8.66 5.09 -16.98
N HIS A 75 -8.28 5.14 -15.74
CA HIS A 75 -7.17 5.95 -15.25
C HIS A 75 -6.11 5.04 -14.65
N ALA A 76 -4.87 5.47 -14.70
CA ALA A 76 -3.77 4.84 -14.00
C ALA A 76 -3.21 5.84 -13.00
N GLY A 77 -2.82 5.36 -11.84
CA GLY A 77 -2.32 6.22 -10.80
C GLY A 77 -1.25 5.58 -9.92
N MET A 78 -0.67 6.43 -9.12
CA MET A 78 0.31 6.05 -8.11
C MET A 78 0.10 6.89 -6.86
N LYS A 79 0.08 6.24 -5.71
CA LYS A 79 0.02 6.91 -4.42
C LYS A 79 1.12 6.42 -3.49
N ALA A 80 1.68 7.33 -2.73
CA ALA A 80 2.64 7.04 -1.67
C ALA A 80 2.00 7.38 -0.32
N ASP A 81 2.18 6.51 0.64
CA ASP A 81 1.75 6.69 2.01
C ASP A 81 2.68 5.96 2.99
N TYR A 82 2.36 6.10 4.23
CA TYR A 82 3.09 5.55 5.34
C TYR A 82 2.15 4.64 6.14
N VAL A 83 2.56 3.42 6.41
CA VAL A 83 1.72 2.42 7.07
C VAL A 83 2.39 2.00 8.37
N VAL A 84 1.67 2.15 9.46
CA VAL A 84 2.06 1.56 10.74
C VAL A 84 1.17 0.34 10.97
N LEU A 85 1.79 -0.81 11.10
CA LEU A 85 1.12 -2.06 11.44
C LEU A 85 1.44 -2.35 12.90
N SER A 86 0.49 -2.04 13.77
CA SER A 86 0.48 -2.25 15.22
C SER A 86 1.51 -1.46 16.04
N GLU A 87 1.03 -0.81 17.07
CA GLU A 87 1.78 -0.57 18.29
C GLU A 87 1.39 -1.67 19.30
N GLY A 88 2.39 -2.45 19.71
CA GLY A 88 2.20 -3.44 20.77
C GLY A 88 1.31 -4.61 20.39
N LEU A 89 1.45 -5.17 19.17
CA LEU A 89 0.85 -6.46 18.85
C LEU A 89 1.45 -7.53 19.76
N GLU A 90 0.72 -7.93 20.78
CA GLU A 90 1.07 -9.07 21.61
C GLU A 90 0.70 -10.35 20.86
N LEU A 91 1.67 -10.97 20.18
CA LEU A 91 1.49 -12.24 19.49
C LEU A 91 1.64 -13.42 20.43
N PHE A 92 2.40 -13.23 21.51
CA PHE A 92 2.67 -14.23 22.56
C PHE A 92 2.82 -13.50 23.89
N ASP A 93 2.61 -14.20 25.00
CA ASP A 93 2.79 -13.66 26.35
C ASP A 93 4.13 -12.90 26.45
N GLY A 94 4.05 -11.57 26.50
CA GLY A 94 5.19 -10.67 26.68
C GLY A 94 6.03 -10.37 25.45
N TYR A 95 5.56 -10.68 24.22
CA TYR A 95 6.19 -10.27 22.97
C TYR A 95 5.33 -9.27 22.22
N TYR A 96 5.88 -8.09 21.97
CA TYR A 96 5.24 -6.97 21.25
C TYR A 96 6.01 -6.68 19.96
N PHE A 97 5.30 -6.33 18.91
CA PHE A 97 5.87 -6.05 17.60
C PHE A 97 5.40 -4.71 17.07
N ASP A 98 6.33 -3.92 16.56
CA ASP A 98 6.06 -2.66 15.88
C ASP A 98 6.63 -2.71 14.46
N TYR A 99 5.79 -2.44 13.48
CA TYR A 99 6.18 -2.39 12.08
C TYR A 99 5.77 -1.08 11.44
N THR A 100 6.71 -0.47 10.75
CA THR A 100 6.50 0.76 9.99
C THR A 100 6.98 0.58 8.56
N PHE A 101 6.14 0.92 7.60
CA PHE A 101 6.42 0.78 6.17
C PHE A 101 6.14 2.07 5.43
N GLY A 102 7.07 2.45 4.51
CA GLY A 102 6.76 3.33 3.41
C GLY A 102 6.11 2.52 2.30
N ARG A 103 4.91 2.90 1.85
CA ARG A 103 4.16 2.16 0.83
C ARG A 103 3.98 2.99 -0.43
N LEU A 104 4.26 2.37 -1.58
CA LEU A 104 3.93 2.86 -2.90
C LEU A 104 2.86 1.95 -3.50
N ASN A 105 1.70 2.48 -3.85
CA ASN A 105 0.63 1.73 -4.49
C ASN A 105 0.42 2.25 -5.91
N THR A 106 0.72 1.43 -6.91
CA THR A 106 0.34 1.67 -8.31
C THR A 106 -1.00 1.02 -8.56
N TYR A 107 -1.91 1.71 -9.26
CA TYR A 107 -3.26 1.21 -9.47
C TYR A 107 -3.84 1.59 -10.82
N LEU A 108 -4.83 0.81 -11.23
CA LEU A 108 -5.77 1.12 -12.29
C LEU A 108 -7.12 1.47 -11.66
N CYS A 109 -7.71 2.56 -12.09
CA CYS A 109 -9.00 3.06 -11.65
C CYS A 109 -9.97 2.97 -12.82
N TYR A 110 -11.07 2.25 -12.66
CA TYR A 110 -12.13 2.15 -13.66
C TYR A 110 -13.38 2.85 -13.17
N GLN A 111 -13.80 3.88 -13.91
CA GLN A 111 -15.03 4.63 -13.64
C GLN A 111 -16.24 3.84 -14.09
N ILE A 112 -17.04 3.33 -13.14
CA ILE A 112 -18.26 2.56 -13.41
C ILE A 112 -19.36 3.50 -13.92
N ILE A 113 -19.62 4.55 -13.13
CA ILE A 113 -20.52 5.67 -13.45
C ILE A 113 -19.84 6.97 -13.04
N HIS A 114 -20.42 8.11 -13.41
CA HIS A 114 -19.79 9.43 -13.27
C HIS A 114 -19.15 9.74 -11.89
N MET A 115 -19.66 9.16 -10.81
CA MET A 115 -19.17 9.42 -9.45
C MET A 115 -18.62 8.17 -8.75
N LEU A 116 -18.71 6.98 -9.36
CA LEU A 116 -18.33 5.72 -8.74
C LEU A 116 -17.22 5.06 -9.52
N ASP A 117 -16.16 4.71 -8.84
CA ASP A 117 -15.01 4.01 -9.43
C ASP A 117 -14.60 2.79 -8.61
N VAL A 118 -13.83 1.92 -9.28
CA VAL A 118 -13.14 0.79 -8.67
C VAL A 118 -11.66 0.92 -8.97
N ARG A 119 -10.83 0.79 -7.95
CA ARG A 119 -9.37 0.77 -8.08
C ARG A 119 -8.84 -0.63 -7.79
N LEU A 120 -7.98 -1.11 -8.69
CA LEU A 120 -7.21 -2.33 -8.52
C LEU A 120 -5.74 -1.94 -8.44
N GLY A 121 -5.10 -2.24 -7.33
CA GLY A 121 -3.75 -1.78 -7.05
C GLY A 121 -2.76 -2.90 -6.71
N MET A 122 -1.49 -2.55 -6.87
CA MET A 122 -0.34 -3.38 -6.50
C MET A 122 0.53 -2.60 -5.52
N PRO A 123 0.25 -2.68 -4.21
CA PRO A 123 1.07 -2.05 -3.20
C PRO A 123 2.44 -2.73 -3.09
N VAL A 124 3.47 -1.92 -3.02
CA VAL A 124 4.83 -2.31 -2.65
C VAL A 124 5.20 -1.52 -1.41
N ALA A 125 5.57 -2.19 -0.33
CA ALA A 125 5.96 -1.55 0.91
C ALA A 125 7.40 -1.88 1.24
N TYR A 126 8.13 -0.86 1.70
CA TYR A 126 9.49 -0.97 2.19
C TYR A 126 9.48 -0.83 3.71
N ALA A 127 10.06 -1.80 4.42
CA ALA A 127 10.17 -1.77 5.87
C ALA A 127 11.15 -0.66 6.28
N ILE A 128 10.64 0.34 7.03
CA ILE A 128 11.43 1.42 7.60
C ILE A 128 11.88 1.04 9.01
N GLU A 129 10.97 0.40 9.75
CA GLU A 129 11.19 0.00 11.12
C GLU A 129 10.45 -1.32 11.37
N ALA A 130 11.10 -2.26 12.02
CA ALA A 130 10.51 -3.51 12.47
C ALA A 130 11.19 -3.92 13.77
N ARG A 131 10.48 -3.81 14.88
CA ARG A 131 11.02 -4.05 16.21
C ARG A 131 10.19 -5.09 16.94
N GLN A 132 10.87 -5.93 17.66
CA GLN A 132 10.29 -6.86 18.62
C GLN A 132 10.73 -6.45 20.03
N TYR A 133 9.77 -6.34 20.93
CA TYR A 133 10.02 -6.06 22.33
C TYR A 133 9.61 -7.25 23.17
N ASN A 134 10.39 -7.51 24.22
CA ASN A 134 10.03 -8.45 25.28
C ASN A 134 10.50 -7.91 26.64
N ASN A 135 10.21 -8.63 27.70
CA ASN A 135 10.61 -8.24 29.05
C ASN A 135 12.15 -8.19 29.26
N TYR A 136 12.94 -8.65 28.30
CA TYR A 136 14.41 -8.73 28.36
C TYR A 136 15.12 -7.75 27.46
N GLY A 137 14.41 -7.10 26.52
CA GLY A 137 15.00 -6.11 25.61
C GLY A 137 14.25 -5.90 24.31
N GLU A 138 14.90 -5.15 23.43
CA GLU A 138 14.43 -4.78 22.09
C GLU A 138 15.32 -5.48 21.05
N LEU A 139 14.71 -6.00 19.99
CA LEU A 139 15.38 -6.60 18.84
C LEU A 139 14.95 -5.91 17.57
N ASP A 140 15.90 -5.42 16.79
CA ASP A 140 15.66 -4.86 15.44
C ASP A 140 15.64 -6.01 14.42
N LEU A 141 14.44 -6.37 13.97
CA LEU A 141 14.20 -7.47 13.04
C LEU A 141 14.74 -7.22 11.62
N ILE A 142 14.94 -5.96 11.24
CA ILE A 142 15.53 -5.61 9.92
C ILE A 142 17.02 -5.92 9.93
N SER A 143 17.72 -5.50 10.97
CA SER A 143 19.18 -5.71 11.09
C SER A 143 19.54 -7.18 11.23
N GLU A 144 18.67 -7.97 11.85
CA GLU A 144 18.84 -9.43 12.00
C GLU A 144 18.46 -10.22 10.74
N GLY A 145 17.89 -9.55 9.71
CA GLY A 145 17.50 -10.18 8.46
C GLY A 145 16.20 -11.01 8.54
N ASN A 146 15.44 -10.86 9.61
CA ASN A 146 14.23 -11.64 9.91
C ASN A 146 12.98 -11.06 9.22
N VAL A 147 13.05 -9.84 8.67
CA VAL A 147 11.95 -9.20 7.96
C VAL A 147 12.39 -8.89 6.53
N PRO A 148 11.62 -9.30 5.50
CA PRO A 148 11.91 -8.93 4.15
C PRO A 148 11.84 -7.41 4.01
N SER A 149 12.85 -6.81 3.38
CA SER A 149 12.90 -5.37 3.15
C SER A 149 11.76 -4.86 2.24
N LEU A 150 11.14 -5.74 1.47
CA LEU A 150 10.05 -5.42 0.54
C LEU A 150 8.88 -6.38 0.72
N LEU A 151 7.69 -5.80 0.86
CA LEU A 151 6.41 -6.49 0.80
C LEU A 151 5.70 -6.14 -0.51
N PHE A 152 5.08 -7.15 -1.13
CA PHE A 152 4.29 -7.01 -2.34
C PHE A 152 2.85 -7.44 -2.06
N GLY A 153 1.89 -6.72 -2.62
CA GLY A 153 0.51 -6.99 -2.34
C GLY A 153 -0.44 -6.75 -3.50
N ALA A 154 -1.71 -6.93 -3.19
CA ALA A 154 -2.83 -6.57 -4.03
C ALA A 154 -3.83 -5.74 -3.23
N SER A 155 -4.48 -4.80 -3.87
CA SER A 155 -5.53 -3.98 -3.26
C SER A 155 -6.73 -3.83 -4.18
N VAL A 156 -7.90 -3.71 -3.58
CA VAL A 156 -9.14 -3.34 -4.26
C VAL A 156 -9.81 -2.25 -3.43
N GLU A 157 -10.19 -1.16 -4.10
CA GLU A 157 -10.86 -0.03 -3.45
C GLU A 157 -12.09 0.35 -4.28
N LEU A 158 -13.17 0.73 -3.62
CA LEU A 158 -14.36 1.32 -4.20
C LEU A 158 -14.37 2.79 -3.84
N GLY A 159 -14.50 3.65 -4.84
CA GLY A 159 -14.41 5.10 -4.71
C GLY A 159 -15.69 5.82 -5.06
N TYR A 160 -15.88 6.96 -4.42
CA TYR A 160 -16.93 7.92 -4.73
C TYR A 160 -16.31 9.31 -4.87
N ALA A 161 -16.54 9.93 -6.03
CA ALA A 161 -16.02 11.24 -6.39
C ALA A 161 -17.08 12.33 -6.22
N ILE A 162 -16.72 13.42 -5.54
CA ILE A 162 -17.57 14.59 -5.29
C ILE A 162 -16.90 15.79 -5.97
N PRO A 163 -17.42 16.28 -7.11
CA PRO A 163 -16.89 17.48 -7.76
C PRO A 163 -17.00 18.70 -6.84
N MET A 164 -15.93 19.44 -6.69
CA MET A 164 -15.84 20.67 -5.89
C MET A 164 -15.51 21.89 -6.76
N GLY A 165 -16.14 22.00 -7.92
CA GLY A 165 -15.90 23.02 -8.94
C GLY A 165 -15.21 22.45 -10.18
N GLU A 166 -14.57 23.30 -10.96
CA GLU A 166 -13.98 22.89 -12.25
C GLU A 166 -12.63 22.15 -12.11
N LYS A 167 -11.90 22.41 -11.03
CA LYS A 167 -10.52 21.93 -10.86
C LYS A 167 -10.31 21.04 -9.64
N PHE A 168 -11.28 20.97 -8.75
CA PHE A 168 -11.14 20.20 -7.52
C PHE A 168 -12.19 19.10 -7.43
N GLU A 169 -11.78 17.97 -6.90
CA GLU A 169 -12.64 16.83 -6.63
C GLU A 169 -12.22 16.17 -5.31
N LEU A 170 -13.19 15.93 -4.44
CA LEU A 170 -12.99 15.12 -3.24
C LEU A 170 -13.33 13.67 -3.57
N GLN A 171 -12.37 12.79 -3.44
CA GLN A 171 -12.58 11.36 -3.61
C GLN A 171 -12.51 10.64 -2.25
N ILE A 172 -13.48 9.77 -2.01
CA ILE A 172 -13.55 8.93 -0.82
C ILE A 172 -13.51 7.48 -1.27
N HIS A 173 -12.53 6.72 -0.79
CA HIS A 173 -12.38 5.30 -1.13
C HIS A 173 -12.42 4.44 0.11
N THR A 174 -13.00 3.26 -0.03
CA THR A 174 -12.91 2.19 0.95
C THR A 174 -12.51 0.90 0.27
N GLY A 175 -11.75 0.07 0.94
CA GLY A 175 -11.29 -1.14 0.30
C GLY A 175 -10.48 -2.07 1.19
N TYR A 176 -9.82 -2.99 0.54
CA TYR A 176 -9.02 -4.02 1.15
C TYR A 176 -7.66 -4.12 0.46
N SER A 177 -6.62 -4.29 1.25
CA SER A 177 -5.26 -4.47 0.78
C SER A 177 -4.63 -5.64 1.53
N GLN A 178 -3.99 -6.55 0.81
CA GLN A 178 -3.29 -7.69 1.39
C GLN A 178 -1.90 -7.81 0.78
N PHE A 179 -0.89 -8.03 1.62
CA PHE A 179 0.42 -8.43 1.14
C PHE A 179 0.43 -9.94 0.85
N LEU A 180 1.18 -10.33 -0.17
CA LEU A 180 1.27 -11.71 -0.66
C LEU A 180 2.48 -12.45 -0.09
N ASN A 181 3.50 -11.71 0.32
CA ASN A 181 4.63 -12.25 1.06
C ASN A 181 4.47 -11.98 2.56
N SER A 182 5.07 -12.84 3.35
CA SER A 182 4.98 -12.81 4.80
C SER A 182 6.19 -12.12 5.43
N LEU A 183 5.97 -11.62 6.63
CA LEU A 183 7.02 -11.32 7.59
C LEU A 183 7.34 -12.65 8.31
N ASP A 184 8.55 -13.14 8.15
CA ASP A 184 8.98 -14.34 8.85
C ASP A 184 9.55 -13.94 10.21
N THR A 185 9.18 -14.67 11.25
CA THR A 185 9.80 -14.53 12.57
C THR A 185 10.75 -15.71 12.80
N ASP A 186 11.70 -15.57 13.69
CA ASP A 186 12.67 -16.64 14.06
C ASP A 186 12.02 -17.96 14.53
N LEU A 187 10.74 -17.96 14.80
CA LEU A 187 9.99 -19.07 15.37
C LEU A 187 9.25 -19.94 14.34
N ASN A 188 9.63 -19.93 13.05
CA ASN A 188 8.89 -20.58 11.96
C ASN A 188 7.43 -20.11 11.85
N GLN A 189 7.21 -18.85 12.13
CA GLN A 189 5.91 -18.23 12.10
C GLN A 189 5.86 -17.27 10.92
N ARG A 190 4.74 -17.25 10.22
CA ARG A 190 4.49 -16.36 9.10
C ARG A 190 3.37 -15.40 9.43
N LEU A 191 3.67 -14.11 9.33
CA LEU A 191 2.71 -13.03 9.49
C LEU A 191 2.45 -12.41 8.12
N THR A 192 1.24 -12.55 7.61
CA THR A 192 0.84 -11.93 6.34
C THR A 192 -0.06 -10.72 6.64
N PRO A 193 0.45 -9.49 6.45
CA PRO A 193 -0.31 -8.29 6.77
C PRO A 193 -1.46 -8.09 5.79
N TYR A 194 -2.61 -7.63 6.31
CA TYR A 194 -3.72 -7.13 5.52
C TYR A 194 -4.32 -5.88 6.18
N SER A 195 -5.02 -5.08 5.39
CA SER A 195 -5.62 -3.84 5.89
C SER A 195 -6.96 -3.58 5.24
N TYR A 196 -7.93 -3.13 6.02
CA TYR A 196 -9.05 -2.38 5.51
C TYR A 196 -8.64 -0.92 5.37
N VAL A 197 -8.94 -0.33 4.24
CA VAL A 197 -8.49 0.99 3.84
C VAL A 197 -9.69 1.93 3.75
N PHE A 198 -9.56 3.11 4.31
CA PHE A 198 -10.46 4.23 4.11
C PHE A 198 -9.66 5.46 3.74
N ASN A 199 -9.87 6.00 2.53
CA ASN A 199 -9.15 7.14 2.00
C ASN A 199 -10.07 8.33 1.81
N ALA A 200 -9.58 9.54 2.13
CA ALA A 200 -10.15 10.79 1.67
C ALA A 200 -9.05 11.59 0.97
N GLN A 201 -9.26 11.95 -0.29
CA GLN A 201 -8.27 12.56 -1.17
C GLN A 201 -8.86 13.77 -1.87
N LEU A 202 -8.13 14.89 -1.85
CA LEU A 202 -8.45 16.07 -2.63
C LEU A 202 -7.60 16.06 -3.91
N HIS A 203 -8.25 15.93 -5.04
CA HIS A 203 -7.66 15.96 -6.37
C HIS A 203 -7.68 17.35 -6.95
N TYR A 204 -6.58 17.74 -7.58
CA TYR A 204 -6.48 18.94 -8.41
C TYR A 204 -6.26 18.54 -9.86
N HIS A 205 -7.15 18.94 -10.75
CA HIS A 205 -7.09 18.68 -12.19
C HIS A 205 -6.42 19.85 -12.91
N PHE A 206 -5.45 19.55 -13.76
CA PHE A 206 -4.70 20.55 -14.53
C PHE A 206 -5.43 21.02 -15.77
#